data_c9959b78ab20202746f969d4444cc2ed
#
_entry.id   c9959b78ab20202746f969d4444cc2ed
#
_cell.length_a   1.000
_cell.length_b   1.000
_cell.length_c   1.000
_cell.angle_alpha   90.00
_cell.angle_beta   90.00
_cell.angle_gamma   90.00
#
_symmetry.space_group_name_H-M   'P 1'
#
loop_
_entity.id
_entity.type
_entity.pdbx_description
1 polymer ?
#
loop_
_entity_poly.entity_id
_entity_poly.type
_entity_poly.pdbx_seq_one_letter_code
_entity_poly.pdbx_strand_id
1 'polypeptide(L)'
;MLLPIRDENPHPPGFKPKVTIGLIIVNVIVFFLEVIYTGQFFDFTNQNAFVMFYNWGAVPGCITGAFNGVDIGGTIQSCPAFPELTLLTSTFMHGGLLHLGGNLLFLWIFGDNIELKFGKIKFLGIYLMWGVVAGLVHIFGDVSSATPAVGASGAISGVLGAYLII
;
A
#
# COMPACT_ATOMS: atom_id res chain seq x y z
N MET A 1 -17.08 7.37 17.92
CA MET A 1 -16.57 7.79 16.61
C MET A 1 -17.12 6.80 15.59
N LEU A 2 -18.08 7.20 14.77
CA LEU A 2 -18.69 6.33 13.77
C LEU A 2 -17.71 6.24 12.59
N LEU A 3 -17.36 5.02 12.16
CA LEU A 3 -16.62 4.83 10.91
C LEU A 3 -17.49 5.37 9.77
N PRO A 4 -16.93 6.17 8.85
CA PRO A 4 -17.68 6.59 7.68
C PRO A 4 -17.91 5.36 6.80
N ILE A 5 -19.17 4.89 6.78
CA ILE A 5 -19.55 3.68 6.01
C ILE A 5 -20.06 4.08 4.62
N ARG A 6 -20.40 5.35 4.43
CA ARG A 6 -20.96 5.88 3.18
C ARG A 6 -20.68 7.37 3.06
N ASP A 7 -20.40 7.81 1.85
CA ASP A 7 -20.38 9.20 1.43
C ASP A 7 -21.70 9.52 0.69
N GLU A 8 -22.26 10.72 0.92
CA GLU A 8 -23.50 11.18 0.29
C GLU A 8 -23.24 12.10 -0.92
N ASN A 9 -22.04 12.13 -1.47
CA ASN A 9 -21.71 12.94 -2.63
C ASN A 9 -22.41 12.42 -3.91
N PRO A 10 -23.31 13.20 -4.53
CA PRO A 10 -24.01 12.76 -5.71
C PRO A 10 -23.05 12.70 -6.92
N HIS A 11 -22.96 11.54 -7.53
CA HIS A 11 -22.20 11.39 -8.79
C HIS A 11 -23.05 11.76 -10.00
N PRO A 12 -22.45 12.35 -11.05
CA PRO A 12 -23.14 12.58 -12.31
C PRO A 12 -23.69 11.28 -12.92
N PRO A 13 -24.83 11.31 -13.61
CA PRO A 13 -25.37 10.14 -14.30
C PRO A 13 -24.33 9.50 -15.23
N GLY A 14 -24.14 8.18 -15.08
CA GLY A 14 -23.18 7.42 -15.91
C GLY A 14 -21.72 7.46 -15.45
N PHE A 15 -21.36 8.16 -14.39
CA PHE A 15 -20.02 8.08 -13.81
C PHE A 15 -19.75 6.68 -13.26
N LYS A 16 -18.57 6.15 -13.58
CA LYS A 16 -18.07 4.89 -13.04
C LYS A 16 -16.63 5.08 -12.59
N PRO A 17 -16.29 4.85 -11.32
CA PRO A 17 -14.95 5.03 -10.77
C PRO A 17 -14.04 3.86 -11.15
N LYS A 18 -13.60 3.84 -12.42
CA LYS A 18 -12.86 2.69 -12.98
C LYS A 18 -11.48 2.51 -12.37
N VAL A 19 -10.80 3.61 -12.01
CA VAL A 19 -9.47 3.55 -11.40
C VAL A 19 -9.57 3.10 -9.96
N THR A 20 -10.52 3.64 -9.19
CA THR A 20 -10.80 3.21 -7.82
C THR A 20 -11.08 1.70 -7.77
N ILE A 21 -11.99 1.23 -8.65
CA ILE A 21 -12.30 -0.21 -8.75
C ILE A 21 -11.06 -1.01 -9.19
N GLY A 22 -10.30 -0.51 -10.16
CA GLY A 22 -9.07 -1.15 -10.61
C GLY A 22 -8.03 -1.29 -9.50
N LEU A 23 -7.81 -0.25 -8.70
CA LEU A 23 -6.92 -0.28 -7.55
C LEU A 23 -7.39 -1.29 -6.49
N ILE A 24 -8.69 -1.35 -6.20
CA ILE A 24 -9.27 -2.35 -5.31
C ILE A 24 -8.99 -3.76 -5.83
N ILE A 25 -9.24 -4.03 -7.10
CA ILE A 25 -9.00 -5.33 -7.72
C ILE A 25 -7.51 -5.71 -7.63
N VAL A 26 -6.60 -4.80 -7.93
CA VAL A 26 -5.14 -5.06 -7.84
C VAL A 26 -4.75 -5.42 -6.42
N ASN A 27 -5.20 -4.65 -5.40
CA ASN A 27 -4.91 -4.96 -4.00
C ASN A 27 -5.45 -6.33 -3.59
N VAL A 28 -6.66 -6.70 -4.01
CA VAL A 28 -7.25 -8.02 -3.74
C VAL A 28 -6.43 -9.12 -4.41
N ILE A 29 -6.03 -8.96 -5.67
CA ILE A 29 -5.21 -9.95 -6.38
C ILE A 29 -3.87 -10.14 -5.68
N VAL A 30 -3.17 -9.04 -5.34
CA VAL A 30 -1.88 -9.11 -4.62
C VAL A 30 -2.07 -9.83 -3.29
N PHE A 31 -3.09 -9.48 -2.52
CA PHE A 31 -3.38 -10.15 -1.25
C PHE A 31 -3.59 -11.66 -1.40
N PHE A 32 -4.31 -12.11 -2.42
CA PHE A 32 -4.45 -13.56 -2.65
C PHE A 32 -3.12 -14.23 -3.03
N LEU A 33 -2.24 -13.55 -3.76
CA LEU A 33 -0.88 -14.05 -4.02
C LEU A 33 -0.06 -14.15 -2.72
N GLU A 34 -0.20 -13.17 -1.81
CA GLU A 34 0.40 -13.19 -0.48
C GLU A 34 -0.11 -14.37 0.36
N VAL A 35 -1.43 -14.61 0.35
CA VAL A 35 -2.05 -15.77 1.01
C VAL A 35 -1.50 -17.10 0.47
N ILE A 36 -1.41 -17.24 -0.85
CA ILE A 36 -0.88 -18.46 -1.49
C ILE A 36 0.59 -18.67 -1.10
N TYR A 37 1.40 -17.62 -1.09
CA TYR A 37 2.82 -17.70 -0.78
C TYR A 37 3.08 -17.99 0.72
N THR A 38 2.32 -17.35 1.61
CA THR A 38 2.52 -17.47 3.06
C THR A 38 1.75 -18.64 3.67
N GLY A 39 0.68 -19.10 3.05
CA GLY A 39 -0.28 -20.05 3.63
C GLY A 39 -1.11 -19.47 4.77
N GLN A 40 -1.10 -18.14 4.98
CA GLN A 40 -1.82 -17.44 6.05
C GLN A 40 -2.84 -16.49 5.44
N PHE A 41 -3.94 -16.21 6.15
CA PHE A 41 -5.03 -15.39 5.64
C PHE A 41 -5.33 -14.17 6.54
N PHE A 42 -5.36 -14.35 7.86
CA PHE A 42 -5.76 -13.28 8.77
C PHE A 42 -4.59 -12.34 9.08
N ASP A 43 -3.44 -12.90 9.48
CA ASP A 43 -2.23 -12.16 9.83
C ASP A 43 -1.01 -12.89 9.27
N PHE A 44 -0.12 -12.17 8.61
CA PHE A 44 1.09 -12.70 8.00
C PHE A 44 2.26 -12.61 8.99
N THR A 45 2.54 -13.70 9.71
CA THR A 45 3.50 -13.73 10.83
C THR A 45 4.56 -14.83 10.72
N ASN A 46 4.47 -15.69 9.70
CA ASN A 46 5.44 -16.78 9.51
C ASN A 46 6.71 -16.28 8.76
N GLN A 47 7.72 -17.15 8.71
CA GLN A 47 8.99 -16.82 8.04
C GLN A 47 8.82 -16.44 6.56
N ASN A 48 7.92 -17.11 5.83
CA ASN A 48 7.63 -16.78 4.44
C ASN A 48 7.09 -15.35 4.30
N ALA A 49 6.25 -14.91 5.25
CA ALA A 49 5.73 -13.54 5.25
C ALA A 49 6.85 -12.51 5.46
N PHE A 50 7.78 -12.75 6.38
CA PHE A 50 8.94 -11.88 6.57
C PHE A 50 9.82 -11.80 5.33
N VAL A 51 10.12 -12.94 4.69
CA VAL A 51 10.87 -12.97 3.42
C VAL A 51 10.14 -12.20 2.33
N MET A 52 8.83 -12.37 2.20
CA MET A 52 8.01 -11.67 1.22
C MET A 52 8.03 -10.15 1.45
N PHE A 53 7.79 -9.70 2.68
CA PHE A 53 7.81 -8.27 3.04
C PHE A 53 9.18 -7.65 2.86
N TYR A 54 10.25 -8.40 3.09
CA TYR A 54 11.60 -7.94 2.89
C TYR A 54 11.95 -7.75 1.40
N ASN A 55 11.41 -8.61 0.53
CA ASN A 55 11.65 -8.52 -0.92
C ASN A 55 10.78 -7.49 -1.64
N TRP A 56 9.57 -7.25 -1.17
CA TRP A 56 8.57 -6.44 -1.87
C TRP A 56 8.09 -5.22 -1.10
N GLY A 57 8.28 -5.18 0.22
CA GLY A 57 8.04 -4.04 1.08
C GLY A 57 9.17 -3.03 1.03
N ALA A 58 8.89 -1.78 1.38
CA ALA A 58 9.89 -0.73 1.42
C ALA A 58 10.71 -0.83 2.71
N VAL A 59 11.93 -1.38 2.62
CA VAL A 59 12.88 -1.52 3.74
C VAL A 59 13.86 -0.35 3.71
N PRO A 60 13.81 0.56 4.71
CA PRO A 60 14.66 1.75 4.71
C PRO A 60 16.14 1.45 4.51
N GLY A 61 16.71 0.56 5.30
CA GLY A 61 18.14 0.26 5.25
C GLY A 61 18.61 -0.38 3.94
N CYS A 62 17.74 -1.11 3.22
CA CYS A 62 18.05 -1.60 1.87
C CYS A 62 18.04 -0.44 0.85
N ILE A 63 17.06 0.48 0.94
CA ILE A 63 16.92 1.59 -0.01
C ILE A 63 18.05 2.61 0.17
N THR A 64 18.47 2.84 1.40
CA THR A 64 19.57 3.79 1.72
C THR A 64 20.96 3.17 1.60
N GLY A 65 21.06 1.83 1.46
CA GLY A 65 22.33 1.11 1.46
C GLY A 65 22.99 1.00 2.85
N ALA A 66 22.23 1.17 3.93
CA ALA A 66 22.74 1.03 5.30
C ALA A 66 23.20 -0.41 5.60
N PHE A 67 22.59 -1.40 4.94
CA PHE A 67 23.00 -2.80 4.97
C PHE A 67 22.62 -3.53 3.67
N ASN A 68 23.20 -4.72 3.46
CA ASN A 68 22.98 -5.51 2.24
C ASN A 68 22.07 -6.71 2.45
N GLY A 69 21.62 -6.95 3.68
CA GLY A 69 20.74 -8.06 4.03
C GLY A 69 20.47 -8.11 5.53
N VAL A 70 19.50 -8.92 5.91
CA VAL A 70 19.08 -9.13 7.32
C VAL A 70 18.94 -10.63 7.59
N ASP A 71 19.18 -11.05 8.83
CA ASP A 71 18.93 -12.41 9.26
C ASP A 71 17.44 -12.60 9.52
N ILE A 72 16.82 -13.53 8.78
CA ILE A 72 15.43 -13.96 8.99
C ILE A 72 15.44 -15.43 9.36
N GLY A 73 15.36 -15.71 10.66
CA GLY A 73 15.30 -17.09 11.20
C GLY A 73 16.53 -17.93 10.92
N GLY A 74 17.73 -17.36 10.98
CA GLY A 74 19.02 -18.03 10.74
C GLY A 74 19.45 -18.07 9.27
N THR A 75 18.74 -17.37 8.38
CA THR A 75 19.10 -17.24 6.97
C THR A 75 19.27 -15.76 6.61
N ILE A 76 20.39 -15.41 6.01
CA ILE A 76 20.60 -14.04 5.52
C ILE A 76 19.77 -13.81 4.26
N GLN A 77 18.77 -12.97 4.37
CA GLN A 77 18.00 -12.47 3.23
C GLN A 77 18.68 -11.22 2.70
N SER A 78 19.19 -11.29 1.47
CA SER A 78 19.81 -10.13 0.80
C SER A 78 18.75 -9.09 0.42
N CYS A 79 19.15 -7.82 0.40
CA CYS A 79 18.32 -6.76 -0.13
C CYS A 79 17.98 -7.00 -1.62
N PRO A 80 16.78 -6.56 -2.08
CA PRO A 80 16.41 -6.63 -3.50
C PRO A 80 17.44 -5.94 -4.39
N ALA A 81 17.59 -6.40 -5.63
CA ALA A 81 18.53 -5.81 -6.59
C ALA A 81 18.19 -4.33 -6.93
N PHE A 82 16.91 -3.98 -6.87
CA PHE A 82 16.40 -2.62 -7.10
C PHE A 82 15.47 -2.24 -5.94
N PRO A 83 16.03 -1.92 -4.75
CA PRO A 83 15.23 -1.68 -3.57
C PRO A 83 14.33 -0.42 -3.68
N GLU A 84 14.65 0.52 -4.56
CA GLU A 84 13.83 1.72 -4.81
C GLU A 84 12.46 1.36 -5.40
N LEU A 85 12.37 0.27 -6.18
CA LEU A 85 11.09 -0.20 -6.74
C LEU A 85 10.14 -0.68 -5.67
N THR A 86 10.65 -1.06 -4.50
CA THR A 86 9.81 -1.47 -3.37
C THR A 86 8.97 -0.33 -2.79
N LEU A 87 9.33 0.93 -3.03
CA LEU A 87 8.46 2.08 -2.72
C LEU A 87 7.12 2.00 -3.44
N LEU A 88 7.10 1.43 -4.64
CA LEU A 88 5.87 1.25 -5.40
C LEU A 88 5.16 -0.05 -5.04
N THR A 89 5.87 -1.17 -4.99
CA THR A 89 5.29 -2.49 -4.73
C THR A 89 4.70 -2.59 -3.33
N SER A 90 5.34 -1.99 -2.33
CA SER A 90 4.86 -1.95 -0.95
C SER A 90 3.47 -1.34 -0.79
N THR A 91 3.07 -0.43 -1.69
CA THR A 91 1.75 0.21 -1.69
C THR A 91 0.61 -0.79 -1.92
N PHE A 92 0.90 -1.94 -2.52
CA PHE A 92 -0.10 -2.97 -2.83
C PHE A 92 -0.03 -4.18 -1.90
N MET A 93 0.96 -4.26 -1.01
CA MET A 93 1.11 -5.37 -0.07
C MET A 93 0.32 -5.13 1.22
N HIS A 94 -0.08 -6.21 1.88
CA HIS A 94 -0.88 -6.11 3.10
C HIS A 94 -0.43 -7.15 4.15
N GLY A 95 -0.44 -6.75 5.43
CA GLY A 95 -0.03 -7.60 6.54
C GLY A 95 -1.10 -8.60 7.02
N GLY A 96 -2.26 -8.67 6.34
CA GLY A 96 -3.36 -9.55 6.68
C GLY A 96 -4.72 -9.00 6.26
N LEU A 97 -5.78 -9.78 6.48
CA LEU A 97 -7.14 -9.48 6.01
C LEU A 97 -7.70 -8.17 6.56
N LEU A 98 -7.51 -7.90 7.85
CA LEU A 98 -8.04 -6.66 8.45
C LEU A 98 -7.32 -5.41 7.93
N HIS A 99 -6.01 -5.53 7.65
CA HIS A 99 -5.23 -4.45 7.05
C HIS A 99 -5.72 -4.16 5.61
N LEU A 100 -5.92 -5.19 4.80
CA LEU A 100 -6.52 -5.04 3.47
C LEU A 100 -7.92 -4.44 3.57
N GLY A 101 -8.80 -5.02 4.41
CA GLY A 101 -10.19 -4.58 4.54
C GLY A 101 -10.34 -3.10 4.92
N GLY A 102 -9.52 -2.63 5.87
CA GLY A 102 -9.47 -1.22 6.24
C GLY A 102 -9.07 -0.33 5.06
N ASN A 103 -7.99 -0.68 4.35
CA ASN A 103 -7.54 0.07 3.17
C ASN A 103 -8.61 0.11 2.07
N LEU A 104 -9.21 -1.02 1.74
CA LEU A 104 -10.25 -1.09 0.71
C LEU A 104 -11.49 -0.31 1.08
N LEU A 105 -11.90 -0.31 2.36
CA LEU A 105 -13.04 0.47 2.84
C LEU A 105 -12.84 1.97 2.59
N PHE A 106 -11.70 2.51 3.00
CA PHE A 106 -11.39 3.93 2.80
C PHE A 106 -11.23 4.29 1.31
N LEU A 107 -10.58 3.43 0.54
CA LEU A 107 -10.43 3.64 -0.90
C LEU A 107 -11.79 3.61 -1.62
N TRP A 108 -12.69 2.71 -1.21
CA TRP A 108 -14.05 2.62 -1.76
C TRP A 108 -14.89 3.87 -1.48
N ILE A 109 -14.81 4.41 -0.24
CA ILE A 109 -15.64 5.55 0.20
C ILE A 109 -15.14 6.87 -0.38
N PHE A 110 -13.82 7.06 -0.50
CA PHE A 110 -13.25 8.36 -0.83
C PHE A 110 -12.59 8.41 -2.21
N GLY A 111 -12.16 7.27 -2.75
CA GLY A 111 -11.41 7.22 -4.00
C GLY A 111 -12.20 7.67 -5.22
N ASP A 112 -13.48 7.33 -5.29
CA ASP A 112 -14.36 7.70 -6.39
C ASP A 112 -14.58 9.22 -6.50
N ASN A 113 -14.66 9.93 -5.38
CA ASN A 113 -14.76 11.38 -5.32
C ASN A 113 -13.50 12.05 -5.88
N ILE A 114 -12.33 11.52 -5.53
CA ILE A 114 -11.06 12.03 -6.03
C ILE A 114 -10.88 11.70 -7.51
N GLU A 115 -11.30 10.48 -7.94
CA GLU A 115 -11.31 10.12 -9.36
C GLU A 115 -12.26 11.02 -10.17
N LEU A 116 -13.43 11.35 -9.62
CA LEU A 116 -14.38 12.27 -10.26
C LEU A 116 -13.76 13.67 -10.42
N LYS A 117 -13.11 14.18 -9.39
CA LYS A 117 -12.55 15.54 -9.36
C LYS A 117 -11.35 15.72 -10.27
N PHE A 118 -10.39 14.78 -10.22
CA PHE A 118 -9.12 14.89 -10.95
C PHE A 118 -9.15 14.18 -12.31
N GLY A 119 -10.11 13.28 -12.52
CA GLY A 119 -10.14 12.38 -13.68
C GLY A 119 -9.20 11.18 -13.51
N LYS A 120 -9.43 10.14 -14.32
CA LYS A 120 -8.84 8.82 -14.17
C LYS A 120 -7.30 8.79 -14.16
N ILE A 121 -6.68 9.40 -15.19
CA ILE A 121 -5.22 9.33 -15.37
C ILE A 121 -4.50 10.11 -14.27
N LYS A 122 -4.98 11.31 -13.97
CA LYS A 122 -4.39 12.13 -12.90
C LYS A 122 -4.57 11.46 -11.54
N PHE A 123 -5.76 10.91 -11.25
CA PHE A 123 -5.99 10.20 -9.99
C PHE A 123 -5.04 9.02 -9.82
N LEU A 124 -4.87 8.17 -10.84
CA LEU A 124 -3.91 7.07 -10.77
C LEU A 124 -2.49 7.58 -10.49
N GLY A 125 -2.04 8.60 -11.22
CA GLY A 125 -0.69 9.15 -11.05
C GLY A 125 -0.44 9.71 -9.64
N ILE A 126 -1.38 10.51 -9.13
CA ILE A 126 -1.23 11.09 -7.78
C ILE A 126 -1.41 10.04 -6.67
N TYR A 127 -2.24 9.01 -6.85
CA TYR A 127 -2.36 7.89 -5.91
C TYR A 127 -1.02 7.17 -5.74
N LEU A 128 -0.37 6.81 -6.85
CA LEU A 128 0.94 6.17 -6.82
C LEU A 128 2.01 7.09 -6.23
N MET A 129 1.97 8.37 -6.58
CA MET A 129 2.87 9.39 -6.00
C MET A 129 2.70 9.49 -4.48
N TRP A 130 1.48 9.52 -3.96
CA TRP A 130 1.25 9.54 -2.51
C TRP A 130 1.78 8.30 -1.82
N GLY A 131 1.66 7.12 -2.44
CA GLY A 131 2.27 5.88 -1.93
C GLY A 131 3.79 6.00 -1.82
N VAL A 132 4.45 6.46 -2.88
CA VAL A 132 5.90 6.68 -2.89
C VAL A 132 6.32 7.73 -1.86
N VAL A 133 5.62 8.88 -1.78
CA VAL A 133 5.93 9.93 -0.79
C VAL A 133 5.79 9.39 0.63
N ALA A 134 4.75 8.63 0.93
CA ALA A 134 4.58 8.01 2.24
C ALA A 134 5.72 7.03 2.57
N GLY A 135 6.15 6.22 1.60
CA GLY A 135 7.33 5.36 1.73
C GLY A 135 8.61 6.15 2.02
N LEU A 136 8.82 7.26 1.32
CA LEU A 136 9.96 8.15 1.59
C LEU A 136 9.91 8.75 3.00
N VAL A 137 8.73 9.21 3.45
CA VAL A 137 8.55 9.71 4.83
C VAL A 137 8.87 8.64 5.86
N HIS A 138 8.46 7.38 5.61
CA HIS A 138 8.83 6.24 6.47
C HIS A 138 10.34 6.05 6.54
N ILE A 139 11.05 6.11 5.41
CA ILE A 139 12.51 6.01 5.34
C ILE A 139 13.19 7.13 6.13
N PHE A 140 12.72 8.38 6.00
CA PHE A 140 13.28 9.52 6.74
C PHE A 140 13.08 9.41 8.25
N GLY A 141 12.11 8.63 8.71
CA GLY A 141 11.90 8.36 10.14
C GLY A 141 13.02 7.54 10.77
N ASP A 142 13.57 6.55 10.05
CA ASP A 142 14.75 5.77 10.42
C ASP A 142 15.38 5.16 9.17
N VAL A 143 16.43 5.80 8.66
CA VAL A 143 17.13 5.43 7.42
C VAL A 143 17.84 4.07 7.49
N SER A 144 18.09 3.56 8.68
CA SER A 144 18.75 2.29 8.94
C SER A 144 17.81 1.16 9.37
N SER A 145 16.50 1.42 9.40
CA SER A 145 15.53 0.43 9.83
C SER A 145 15.49 -0.80 8.91
N ALA A 146 15.43 -1.98 9.50
CA ALA A 146 15.17 -3.24 8.81
C ALA A 146 13.66 -3.56 8.70
N THR A 147 12.78 -2.71 9.28
CA THR A 147 11.33 -2.93 9.26
C THR A 147 10.73 -2.52 7.93
N PRO A 148 10.13 -3.46 7.16
CA PRO A 148 9.50 -3.13 5.90
C PRO A 148 8.20 -2.35 6.10
N ALA A 149 8.01 -1.25 5.36
CA ALA A 149 6.71 -0.62 5.23
C ALA A 149 5.90 -1.36 4.15
N VAL A 150 4.63 -1.65 4.44
CA VAL A 150 3.67 -2.28 3.52
C VAL A 150 2.28 -1.69 3.71
N GLY A 151 1.52 -1.59 2.64
CA GLY A 151 0.11 -1.19 2.66
C GLY A 151 -0.22 0.03 1.81
N ALA A 152 -1.46 0.03 1.32
CA ALA A 152 -2.03 1.14 0.56
C ALA A 152 -2.30 2.39 1.43
N SER A 153 -2.15 2.28 2.75
CA SER A 153 -2.54 3.31 3.73
C SER A 153 -1.90 4.68 3.48
N GLY A 154 -0.64 4.70 3.03
CA GLY A 154 0.07 5.92 2.67
C GLY A 154 -0.59 6.66 1.51
N ALA A 155 -0.88 5.96 0.42
CA ALA A 155 -1.60 6.50 -0.74
C ALA A 155 -3.03 6.93 -0.35
N ILE A 156 -3.73 6.12 0.45
CA ILE A 156 -5.08 6.41 0.94
C ILE A 156 -5.10 7.62 1.87
N SER A 157 -4.07 7.83 2.68
CA SER A 157 -3.92 9.06 3.47
C SER A 157 -3.87 10.30 2.58
N GLY A 158 -3.21 10.21 1.41
CA GLY A 158 -3.25 11.25 0.38
C GLY A 158 -4.65 11.46 -0.20
N VAL A 159 -5.40 10.37 -0.46
CA VAL A 159 -6.81 10.44 -0.90
C VAL A 159 -7.66 11.16 0.13
N LEU A 160 -7.53 10.81 1.42
CA LEU A 160 -8.26 11.46 2.51
C LEU A 160 -7.90 12.94 2.65
N GLY A 161 -6.59 13.27 2.58
CA GLY A 161 -6.13 14.65 2.62
C GLY A 161 -6.70 15.49 1.48
N ALA A 162 -6.73 14.95 0.26
CA ALA A 162 -7.34 15.59 -0.89
C ALA A 162 -8.86 15.75 -0.73
N TYR A 163 -9.54 14.73 -0.21
CA TYR A 163 -10.98 14.76 0.03
C TYR A 163 -11.40 15.87 1.01
N LEU A 164 -10.59 16.16 2.01
CA LEU A 164 -10.87 17.22 2.98
C LEU A 164 -10.74 18.65 2.39
N ILE A 165 -10.11 18.78 1.22
CA ILE A 165 -9.80 20.09 0.60
C ILE A 165 -10.75 20.38 -0.56
N ILE A 166 -11.38 19.38 -1.18
CA ILE A 166 -12.23 19.54 -2.36
C ILE A 166 -13.70 19.73 -2.01
#